data_a290a1b1ff93f5da421a515ba84f2d10
#
_entry.id   a290a1b1ff93f5da421a515ba84f2d10
#
_cell.length_a   1.000
_cell.length_b   1.000
_cell.length_c   1.000
_cell.angle_alpha   90.00
_cell.angle_beta   90.00
_cell.angle_gamma   90.00
#
_symmetry.space_group_name_H-M   'P 1'
#
loop_
_entity.id
_entity.type
_entity.pdbx_description
1 polymer ?
#
loop_
_entity_poly.entity_id
_entity_poly.type
_entity_poly.pdbx_seq_one_letter_code
_entity_poly.pdbx_strand_id
1 'polypeptide(L)'
;MLTSPKNPKVIAASRLKKRAFRDEARRFLVEGAQAVSEALGVPGALETLFTDDELAPLAVQARQAGVEVHQVGDEVIRALTSTVTPQALVGVAPYLDRGLDALPTEGCVPILHEVRDPGNAGTVLRSADAAGAGGVVFTASSVDVYNPKTVRSSAGSLFHLPVVRDAETTEAIAAVKDRGFRVLAMATGGADDLYRSDLSGPVAFVFGNEAHGLPADVVALADDTVRVPQAGRAESLNLAAAATVCLFEWQRRRLREGEALENIIGAAAHDIRSPLTAMKGFGYALEKRWDMMTEEQRAVMLQGIVHDADRMDTILRQLVDAARVVGGNLEIFPEQVDVAELVLAVAENQRRDPDHPAVEWSGETVTVFVDPARLKTTILAFMEVLVWWGREGSLLVEASLEDTFLHVRVSRDASDLTTEDAESLFIPRRPGQGGGSKIGLFVARGVAESQGGRAWGEVADGRLAFHAEIPVGF
;
A
#
# COMPACT_ATOMS: atom_id res chain seq x y z
N MET A 1 -49.97 10.83 9.67
CA MET A 1 -49.74 9.41 9.51
C MET A 1 -50.36 8.89 8.21
N LEU A 2 -49.59 8.20 7.36
CA LEU A 2 -50.09 7.55 6.14
C LEU A 2 -50.43 6.10 6.43
N THR A 3 -51.72 5.75 6.42
CA THR A 3 -52.16 4.39 6.78
C THR A 3 -52.47 3.50 5.57
N SER A 4 -52.69 4.11 4.38
CA SER A 4 -53.11 3.36 3.21
C SER A 4 -51.96 3.07 2.24
N PRO A 5 -51.74 1.81 1.87
CA PRO A 5 -50.81 1.47 0.76
C PRO A 5 -51.18 2.06 -0.60
N LYS A 6 -52.42 2.56 -0.74
CA LYS A 6 -52.91 3.22 -1.96
C LYS A 6 -52.57 4.72 -2.02
N ASN A 7 -51.91 5.26 -1.01
CA ASN A 7 -51.45 6.64 -1.04
C ASN A 7 -50.45 6.84 -2.21
N PRO A 8 -50.61 7.91 -3.02
CA PRO A 8 -49.75 8.14 -4.19
C PRO A 8 -48.25 8.08 -3.88
N LYS A 9 -47.79 8.64 -2.74
CA LYS A 9 -46.39 8.60 -2.32
C LYS A 9 -45.92 7.17 -2.02
N VAL A 10 -46.75 6.38 -1.36
CA VAL A 10 -46.47 4.96 -1.05
C VAL A 10 -46.43 4.13 -2.33
N ILE A 11 -47.36 4.36 -3.26
CA ILE A 11 -47.37 3.69 -4.57
C ILE A 11 -46.11 4.03 -5.35
N ALA A 12 -45.72 5.29 -5.42
CA ALA A 12 -44.50 5.72 -6.10
C ALA A 12 -43.27 5.02 -5.51
N ALA A 13 -43.11 5.04 -4.19
CA ALA A 13 -41.99 4.38 -3.51
C ALA A 13 -42.03 2.85 -3.70
N SER A 14 -43.18 2.20 -3.57
CA SER A 14 -43.30 0.73 -3.72
C SER A 14 -42.96 0.22 -5.12
N ARG A 15 -43.14 1.04 -6.17
CA ARG A 15 -42.76 0.72 -7.55
C ARG A 15 -41.27 0.60 -7.71
N LEU A 16 -40.46 1.28 -6.87
CA LEU A 16 -38.99 1.21 -6.89
C LEU A 16 -38.42 -0.17 -6.55
N LYS A 17 -39.24 -1.13 -6.12
CA LYS A 17 -38.86 -2.55 -6.04
C LYS A 17 -38.49 -3.14 -7.42
N LYS A 18 -39.03 -2.59 -8.52
CA LYS A 18 -38.79 -3.06 -9.89
C LYS A 18 -37.79 -2.14 -10.58
N ARG A 19 -36.80 -2.74 -11.27
CA ARG A 19 -35.70 -2.04 -11.96
C ARG A 19 -36.23 -0.94 -12.92
N ALA A 20 -37.21 -1.28 -13.76
CA ALA A 20 -37.75 -0.31 -14.75
C ALA A 20 -38.21 1.00 -14.09
N PHE A 21 -38.87 0.95 -12.94
CA PHE A 21 -39.31 2.14 -12.23
C PHE A 21 -38.19 2.86 -11.49
N ARG A 22 -37.14 2.13 -11.04
CA ARG A 22 -35.95 2.78 -10.49
C ARG A 22 -35.19 3.57 -11.56
N ASP A 23 -35.04 2.98 -12.74
CA ASP A 23 -34.32 3.62 -13.85
C ASP A 23 -35.12 4.85 -14.37
N GLU A 24 -36.45 4.76 -14.45
CA GLU A 24 -37.33 5.88 -14.84
C GLU A 24 -37.27 7.02 -13.82
N ALA A 25 -37.40 6.70 -12.52
CA ALA A 25 -37.41 7.69 -11.45
C ALA A 25 -36.02 8.18 -11.04
N ARG A 26 -34.94 7.45 -11.40
CA ARG A 26 -33.58 7.66 -10.92
C ARG A 26 -33.50 7.63 -9.37
N ARG A 27 -34.28 6.72 -8.74
CA ARG A 27 -34.41 6.56 -7.29
C ARG A 27 -34.43 5.10 -6.91
N PHE A 28 -34.05 4.81 -5.65
CA PHE A 28 -34.10 3.46 -5.10
C PHE A 28 -34.54 3.44 -3.64
N LEU A 29 -34.86 2.26 -3.12
CA LEU A 29 -35.26 2.06 -1.73
C LEU A 29 -34.03 1.73 -0.86
N VAL A 30 -33.98 2.32 0.32
CA VAL A 30 -33.00 2.10 1.38
C VAL A 30 -33.73 1.51 2.58
N GLU A 31 -33.55 0.21 2.84
CA GLU A 31 -34.24 -0.51 3.91
C GLU A 31 -33.34 -0.71 5.13
N GLY A 32 -33.82 -0.33 6.32
CA GLY A 32 -33.17 -0.60 7.60
C GLY A 32 -32.36 0.56 8.18
N ALA A 33 -32.21 0.54 9.51
CA ALA A 33 -31.64 1.64 10.28
C ALA A 33 -30.19 1.97 9.89
N GLN A 34 -29.35 0.94 9.68
CA GLN A 34 -27.94 1.14 9.31
C GLN A 34 -27.83 1.87 7.96
N ALA A 35 -28.49 1.37 6.91
CA ALA A 35 -28.38 1.96 5.58
C ALA A 35 -29.01 3.37 5.53
N VAL A 36 -30.08 3.64 6.27
CA VAL A 36 -30.66 4.97 6.41
C VAL A 36 -29.73 5.92 7.15
N SER A 37 -29.04 5.44 8.22
CA SER A 37 -28.06 6.23 8.95
C SER A 37 -26.89 6.66 8.06
N GLU A 38 -26.35 5.73 7.25
CA GLU A 38 -25.25 6.05 6.33
C GLU A 38 -25.71 7.01 5.20
N ALA A 39 -26.94 6.81 4.69
CA ALA A 39 -27.51 7.73 3.72
C ALA A 39 -27.67 9.16 4.28
N LEU A 40 -28.05 9.32 5.53
CA LEU A 40 -28.17 10.62 6.20
C LEU A 40 -26.80 11.29 6.43
N GLY A 41 -25.72 10.51 6.54
CA GLY A 41 -24.36 11.02 6.62
C GLY A 41 -23.87 11.71 5.35
N VAL A 42 -24.55 11.48 4.21
CA VAL A 42 -24.18 12.06 2.91
C VAL A 42 -25.23 13.08 2.49
N PRO A 43 -24.89 14.36 2.36
CA PRO A 43 -25.84 15.41 2.00
C PRO A 43 -26.57 15.11 0.68
N GLY A 44 -27.91 15.12 0.73
CA GLY A 44 -28.76 14.88 -0.44
C GLY A 44 -28.91 13.41 -0.88
N ALA A 45 -28.30 12.45 -0.16
CA ALA A 45 -28.41 11.03 -0.49
C ALA A 45 -29.71 10.37 0.03
N LEU A 46 -30.55 11.09 0.75
CA LEU A 46 -31.88 10.65 1.16
C LEU A 46 -32.89 11.75 0.90
N GLU A 47 -33.99 11.45 0.21
CA GLU A 47 -35.03 12.42 -0.11
C GLU A 47 -36.28 12.27 0.78
N THR A 48 -36.66 11.02 1.06
CA THR A 48 -37.88 10.71 1.81
C THR A 48 -37.61 9.57 2.78
N LEU A 49 -38.19 9.63 3.96
CA LEU A 49 -38.16 8.58 4.97
C LEU A 49 -39.57 8.20 5.41
N PHE A 50 -39.89 6.90 5.36
CA PHE A 50 -41.08 6.28 5.91
C PHE A 50 -40.71 5.54 7.20
N THR A 51 -41.42 5.83 8.29
CA THR A 51 -41.15 5.23 9.61
C THR A 51 -42.47 5.05 10.39
N ASP A 52 -42.52 4.07 11.27
CA ASP A 52 -43.64 3.90 12.21
C ASP A 52 -43.56 4.86 13.41
N ASP A 53 -42.37 5.33 13.75
CA ASP A 53 -42.12 6.31 14.80
C ASP A 53 -41.38 7.53 14.29
N GLU A 54 -42.12 8.63 14.14
CA GLU A 54 -41.55 9.92 13.70
C GLU A 54 -40.69 10.63 14.75
N LEU A 55 -40.69 10.17 15.99
CA LEU A 55 -39.87 10.68 17.07
C LEU A 55 -38.59 9.85 17.28
N ALA A 56 -38.45 8.75 16.55
CA ALA A 56 -37.23 7.95 16.59
C ALA A 56 -36.00 8.83 16.22
N PRO A 57 -34.81 8.59 16.80
CA PRO A 57 -33.63 9.44 16.60
C PRO A 57 -33.29 9.67 15.13
N LEU A 58 -33.35 8.65 14.28
CA LEU A 58 -33.07 8.78 12.84
C LEU A 58 -34.14 9.58 12.10
N ALA A 59 -35.42 9.52 12.51
CA ALA A 59 -36.48 10.33 11.91
C ALA A 59 -36.32 11.83 12.26
N VAL A 60 -35.90 12.12 13.49
CA VAL A 60 -35.59 13.48 13.93
C VAL A 60 -34.37 14.02 13.15
N GLN A 61 -33.31 13.23 13.04
CA GLN A 61 -32.10 13.57 12.27
C GLN A 61 -32.43 13.81 10.79
N ALA A 62 -33.27 12.97 10.19
CA ALA A 62 -33.72 13.11 8.80
C ALA A 62 -34.43 14.44 8.58
N ARG A 63 -35.36 14.85 9.47
CA ARG A 63 -36.01 16.16 9.38
C ARG A 63 -35.04 17.33 9.49
N GLN A 64 -34.05 17.22 10.39
CA GLN A 64 -33.02 18.24 10.53
C GLN A 64 -32.14 18.38 9.28
N ALA A 65 -31.93 17.26 8.57
CA ALA A 65 -31.24 17.22 7.27
C ALA A 65 -32.12 17.65 6.08
N GLY A 66 -33.38 18.04 6.32
CA GLY A 66 -34.33 18.47 5.26
C GLY A 66 -34.99 17.32 4.51
N VAL A 67 -34.89 16.08 5.00
CA VAL A 67 -35.56 14.91 4.41
C VAL A 67 -37.05 14.94 4.73
N GLU A 68 -37.88 14.58 3.76
CA GLU A 68 -39.33 14.48 3.95
C GLU A 68 -39.66 13.21 4.77
N VAL A 69 -40.13 13.39 6.00
CA VAL A 69 -40.43 12.23 6.92
C VAL A 69 -41.92 12.00 7.01
N HIS A 70 -42.34 10.74 6.76
CA HIS A 70 -43.73 10.31 6.85
C HIS A 70 -43.89 9.22 7.90
N GLN A 71 -44.75 9.48 8.89
CA GLN A 71 -45.20 8.43 9.79
C GLN A 71 -46.19 7.52 9.05
N VAL A 72 -45.94 6.20 9.13
CA VAL A 72 -46.71 5.19 8.39
C VAL A 72 -47.10 4.01 9.29
N GLY A 73 -48.17 3.31 8.92
CA GLY A 73 -48.57 2.08 9.59
C GLY A 73 -47.86 0.83 9.00
N ASP A 74 -47.97 -0.28 9.70
CA ASP A 74 -47.36 -1.59 9.36
C ASP A 74 -47.67 -2.08 7.94
N GLU A 75 -48.93 -1.87 7.48
CA GLU A 75 -49.32 -2.27 6.13
C GLU A 75 -48.50 -1.51 5.05
N VAL A 76 -48.19 -0.24 5.29
CA VAL A 76 -47.37 0.58 4.39
C VAL A 76 -45.92 0.10 4.44
N ILE A 77 -45.39 -0.16 5.63
CA ILE A 77 -44.01 -0.72 5.76
C ILE A 77 -43.88 -2.01 4.98
N ARG A 78 -44.81 -2.95 5.14
CA ARG A 78 -44.82 -4.21 4.38
C ARG A 78 -44.97 -3.99 2.87
N ALA A 79 -45.71 -2.99 2.45
CA ALA A 79 -45.85 -2.62 1.04
C ALA A 79 -44.54 -2.06 0.46
N LEU A 80 -43.73 -1.38 1.26
CA LEU A 80 -42.46 -0.77 0.86
C LEU A 80 -41.25 -1.72 0.91
N THR A 81 -41.25 -2.69 1.84
CA THR A 81 -40.12 -3.62 2.06
C THR A 81 -40.25 -4.91 1.24
N SER A 82 -39.13 -5.59 1.08
CA SER A 82 -39.00 -6.92 0.46
C SER A 82 -38.58 -8.02 1.44
N THR A 83 -38.47 -7.69 2.73
CA THR A 83 -38.04 -8.61 3.81
C THR A 83 -39.24 -9.22 4.53
N VAL A 84 -39.07 -10.43 5.08
CA VAL A 84 -40.10 -11.12 5.85
C VAL A 84 -40.34 -10.44 7.20
N THR A 85 -39.29 -9.94 7.84
CA THR A 85 -39.32 -9.15 9.08
C THR A 85 -38.78 -7.76 8.80
N PRO A 86 -39.61 -6.81 8.32
CA PRO A 86 -39.14 -5.50 7.99
C PRO A 86 -38.76 -4.70 9.24
N GLN A 87 -37.64 -4.01 9.17
CA GLN A 87 -37.41 -2.89 10.07
C GLN A 87 -38.33 -1.74 9.62
N ALA A 88 -38.99 -1.07 10.56
CA ALA A 88 -39.97 -0.06 10.27
C ALA A 88 -39.36 1.28 9.82
N LEU A 89 -38.32 1.20 8.97
CA LEU A 89 -37.56 2.34 8.46
C LEU A 89 -37.20 2.12 6.98
N VAL A 90 -37.78 2.92 6.07
CA VAL A 90 -37.57 2.79 4.64
C VAL A 90 -37.34 4.18 4.04
N GLY A 91 -36.16 4.38 3.47
CA GLY A 91 -35.80 5.59 2.75
C GLY A 91 -36.02 5.48 1.25
N VAL A 92 -36.15 6.63 0.60
CA VAL A 92 -36.03 6.82 -0.86
C VAL A 92 -34.81 7.69 -1.10
N ALA A 93 -33.86 7.17 -1.88
CA ALA A 93 -32.62 7.81 -2.24
C ALA A 93 -32.52 8.05 -3.76
N PRO A 94 -31.87 9.11 -4.23
CA PRO A 94 -31.55 9.29 -5.64
C PRO A 94 -30.43 8.31 -6.06
N TYR A 95 -30.30 8.03 -7.34
CA TYR A 95 -29.16 7.28 -7.87
C TYR A 95 -27.85 8.03 -7.58
N LEU A 96 -26.82 7.26 -7.18
CA LEU A 96 -25.51 7.77 -6.75
C LEU A 96 -24.39 7.42 -7.75
N ASP A 97 -24.74 6.65 -8.80
CA ASP A 97 -23.76 6.20 -9.79
C ASP A 97 -23.02 7.37 -10.45
N ARG A 98 -21.74 7.12 -10.71
CA ARG A 98 -20.81 8.05 -11.34
C ARG A 98 -20.33 7.51 -12.68
N GLY A 99 -19.75 8.36 -13.52
CA GLY A 99 -19.05 7.94 -14.72
C GLY A 99 -17.66 7.37 -14.41
N LEU A 100 -17.03 6.79 -15.43
CA LEU A 100 -15.64 6.30 -15.32
C LEU A 100 -14.64 7.41 -14.99
N ASP A 101 -14.96 8.66 -15.27
CA ASP A 101 -14.17 9.84 -14.94
C ASP A 101 -14.04 10.09 -13.43
N ALA A 102 -14.98 9.57 -12.64
CA ALA A 102 -14.94 9.66 -11.17
C ALA A 102 -14.06 8.60 -10.49
N LEU A 103 -13.48 7.65 -11.25
CA LEU A 103 -12.55 6.69 -10.70
C LEU A 103 -11.26 7.38 -10.21
N PRO A 104 -10.68 6.90 -9.11
CA PRO A 104 -9.48 7.50 -8.53
C PRO A 104 -8.26 7.29 -9.43
N THR A 105 -7.16 7.95 -9.09
CA THR A 105 -5.82 7.76 -9.67
C THR A 105 -4.91 6.94 -8.78
N GLU A 106 -5.36 6.59 -7.57
CA GLU A 106 -4.61 5.83 -6.57
C GLU A 106 -5.51 4.81 -5.89
N GLY A 107 -4.91 3.86 -5.20
CA GLY A 107 -5.63 2.91 -4.38
C GLY A 107 -6.02 1.63 -5.11
N CYS A 108 -7.20 1.09 -4.81
CA CYS A 108 -7.70 -0.16 -5.39
C CYS A 108 -9.11 0.04 -5.97
N VAL A 109 -9.38 -0.58 -7.12
CA VAL A 109 -10.69 -0.57 -7.78
C VAL A 109 -11.08 -2.00 -8.17
N PRO A 110 -12.05 -2.64 -7.50
CA PRO A 110 -12.64 -3.87 -8.00
C PRO A 110 -13.58 -3.60 -9.19
N ILE A 111 -13.41 -4.38 -10.26
CA ILE A 111 -14.24 -4.39 -11.46
C ILE A 111 -15.00 -5.71 -11.48
N LEU A 112 -16.32 -5.65 -11.45
CA LEU A 112 -17.21 -6.81 -11.41
C LEU A 112 -17.79 -7.06 -12.79
N HIS A 113 -17.22 -8.06 -13.50
CA HIS A 113 -17.64 -8.43 -14.84
C HIS A 113 -18.85 -9.36 -14.80
N GLU A 114 -19.99 -8.90 -15.27
CA GLU A 114 -21.25 -9.65 -15.39
C GLU A 114 -21.67 -10.41 -14.12
N VAL A 115 -21.41 -9.86 -12.95
CA VAL A 115 -21.81 -10.48 -11.67
C VAL A 115 -23.33 -10.54 -11.55
N ARG A 116 -23.89 -11.70 -11.18
CA ARG A 116 -25.35 -11.95 -11.20
C ARG A 116 -26.00 -11.98 -9.81
N ASP A 117 -25.32 -12.42 -8.76
CA ASP A 117 -25.92 -12.49 -7.42
C ASP A 117 -25.86 -11.16 -6.70
N PRO A 118 -27.03 -10.57 -6.34
CA PRO A 118 -27.09 -9.30 -5.64
C PRO A 118 -26.50 -9.35 -4.22
N GLY A 119 -26.41 -10.53 -3.61
CA GLY A 119 -25.75 -10.72 -2.32
C GLY A 119 -24.24 -10.59 -2.44
N ASN A 120 -23.65 -11.23 -3.46
CA ASN A 120 -22.21 -11.09 -3.76
C ASN A 120 -21.88 -9.62 -4.08
N ALA A 121 -22.65 -8.99 -4.95
CA ALA A 121 -22.47 -7.59 -5.33
C ALA A 121 -22.42 -6.65 -4.13
N GLY A 122 -23.39 -6.74 -3.22
CA GLY A 122 -23.41 -5.92 -2.01
C GLY A 122 -22.30 -6.28 -1.02
N THR A 123 -21.92 -7.56 -0.92
CA THR A 123 -20.81 -7.98 -0.06
C THR A 123 -19.47 -7.45 -0.60
N VAL A 124 -19.27 -7.43 -1.91
CA VAL A 124 -18.06 -6.81 -2.50
C VAL A 124 -18.02 -5.32 -2.24
N LEU A 125 -19.13 -4.59 -2.40
CA LEU A 125 -19.22 -3.17 -2.03
C LEU A 125 -18.78 -2.95 -0.57
N ARG A 126 -19.30 -3.77 0.36
CA ARG A 126 -18.95 -3.67 1.77
C ARG A 126 -17.49 -3.99 2.04
N SER A 127 -16.94 -5.00 1.37
CA SER A 127 -15.52 -5.36 1.51
C SER A 127 -14.61 -4.31 0.91
N ALA A 128 -14.99 -3.71 -0.22
CA ALA A 128 -14.25 -2.64 -0.87
C ALA A 128 -14.18 -1.38 0.01
N ASP A 129 -15.31 -0.97 0.59
CA ASP A 129 -15.39 0.12 1.56
C ASP A 129 -14.50 -0.15 2.78
N ALA A 130 -14.66 -1.32 3.42
CA ALA A 130 -13.88 -1.70 4.59
C ALA A 130 -12.36 -1.80 4.31
N ALA A 131 -11.96 -2.16 3.09
CA ALA A 131 -10.56 -2.21 2.68
C ALA A 131 -10.01 -0.84 2.23
N GLY A 132 -10.85 0.20 2.15
CA GLY A 132 -10.44 1.53 1.69
C GLY A 132 -10.20 1.61 0.18
N ALA A 133 -10.96 0.85 -0.61
CA ALA A 133 -10.96 0.96 -2.07
C ALA A 133 -11.45 2.35 -2.51
N GLY A 134 -10.96 2.84 -3.64
CA GLY A 134 -11.31 4.16 -4.14
C GLY A 134 -12.59 4.22 -4.99
N GLY A 135 -13.22 3.06 -5.26
CA GLY A 135 -14.46 2.93 -6.02
C GLY A 135 -14.73 1.49 -6.42
N VAL A 136 -15.88 1.24 -7.02
CA VAL A 136 -16.29 -0.09 -7.54
C VAL A 136 -16.94 0.06 -8.90
N VAL A 137 -16.56 -0.80 -9.85
CA VAL A 137 -17.17 -0.82 -11.19
C VAL A 137 -18.04 -2.06 -11.35
N PHE A 138 -19.31 -1.88 -11.67
CA PHE A 138 -20.23 -2.92 -12.14
C PHE A 138 -20.37 -2.78 -13.64
N THR A 139 -19.87 -3.76 -14.39
CA THR A 139 -19.92 -3.71 -15.86
C THR A 139 -21.34 -3.94 -16.39
N ALA A 140 -21.54 -3.65 -17.66
CA ALA A 140 -22.77 -3.96 -18.37
C ALA A 140 -23.17 -5.43 -18.14
N SER A 141 -24.47 -5.70 -18.13
CA SER A 141 -25.02 -7.02 -17.81
C SER A 141 -24.80 -7.52 -16.37
N SER A 142 -24.18 -6.76 -15.47
CA SER A 142 -24.14 -7.07 -14.05
C SER A 142 -25.51 -6.83 -13.38
N VAL A 143 -25.68 -7.42 -12.19
CA VAL A 143 -26.84 -7.18 -11.35
C VAL A 143 -26.97 -5.69 -11.04
N ASP A 144 -28.20 -5.21 -10.98
CA ASP A 144 -28.48 -3.81 -10.63
C ASP A 144 -28.02 -3.52 -9.20
N VAL A 145 -27.09 -2.58 -9.07
CA VAL A 145 -26.51 -2.16 -7.79
C VAL A 145 -27.57 -1.63 -6.82
N TYR A 146 -28.66 -1.05 -7.37
CA TYR A 146 -29.80 -0.54 -6.60
C TYR A 146 -30.90 -1.58 -6.34
N ASN A 147 -30.65 -2.86 -6.66
CA ASN A 147 -31.51 -3.94 -6.25
C ASN A 147 -31.65 -3.97 -4.73
N PRO A 148 -32.86 -4.07 -4.15
CA PRO A 148 -33.03 -4.06 -2.68
C PRO A 148 -32.16 -5.08 -1.92
N LYS A 149 -31.83 -6.23 -2.51
CA LYS A 149 -30.92 -7.22 -1.89
C LYS A 149 -29.48 -6.72 -1.91
N THR A 150 -29.03 -6.08 -3.00
CA THR A 150 -27.68 -5.48 -3.10
C THR A 150 -27.54 -4.34 -2.09
N VAL A 151 -28.48 -3.42 -2.04
CA VAL A 151 -28.49 -2.29 -1.10
C VAL A 151 -28.40 -2.78 0.34
N ARG A 152 -29.19 -3.80 0.72
CA ARG A 152 -29.13 -4.36 2.08
C ARG A 152 -27.79 -5.04 2.37
N SER A 153 -27.28 -5.87 1.44
CA SER A 153 -26.02 -6.59 1.67
C SER A 153 -24.80 -5.68 1.69
N SER A 154 -24.88 -4.48 1.09
CA SER A 154 -23.84 -3.45 1.18
C SER A 154 -23.77 -2.76 2.54
N ALA A 155 -24.82 -2.91 3.39
CA ALA A 155 -24.89 -2.35 4.74
C ALA A 155 -24.56 -0.84 4.83
N GLY A 156 -24.88 -0.08 3.80
CA GLY A 156 -24.59 1.37 3.72
C GLY A 156 -23.37 1.77 2.91
N SER A 157 -22.43 0.84 2.63
CA SER A 157 -21.20 1.13 1.87
C SER A 157 -21.45 1.70 0.46
N LEU A 158 -22.65 1.51 -0.08
CA LEU A 158 -23.10 2.14 -1.33
C LEU A 158 -23.05 3.68 -1.27
N PHE A 159 -23.14 4.27 -0.09
CA PHE A 159 -23.12 5.72 0.11
C PHE A 159 -21.69 6.28 0.30
N HIS A 160 -20.70 5.42 0.52
CA HIS A 160 -19.31 5.83 0.84
C HIS A 160 -18.40 5.83 -0.38
N LEU A 161 -18.66 4.92 -1.33
CA LEU A 161 -17.78 4.70 -2.47
C LEU A 161 -18.36 5.27 -3.77
N PRO A 162 -17.55 5.84 -4.66
CA PRO A 162 -17.90 6.02 -6.05
C PRO A 162 -18.26 4.67 -6.69
N VAL A 163 -19.46 4.56 -7.23
CA VAL A 163 -19.92 3.37 -7.94
C VAL A 163 -20.15 3.73 -9.41
N VAL A 164 -19.46 3.02 -10.29
CA VAL A 164 -19.71 3.06 -11.75
C VAL A 164 -20.58 1.86 -12.11
N ARG A 165 -21.60 2.07 -12.92
CA ARG A 165 -22.46 0.98 -13.40
C ARG A 165 -22.68 1.03 -14.89
N ASP A 166 -23.07 -0.11 -15.45
CA ASP A 166 -23.43 -0.28 -16.86
C ASP A 166 -22.29 0.12 -17.84
N ALA A 167 -21.02 0.17 -17.39
CA ALA A 167 -19.86 0.40 -18.26
C ALA A 167 -19.49 -0.89 -19.01
N GLU A 168 -19.06 -0.79 -20.26
CA GLU A 168 -18.46 -1.92 -20.94
C GLU A 168 -17.15 -2.33 -20.26
N THR A 169 -16.89 -3.62 -20.14
CA THR A 169 -15.71 -4.13 -19.40
C THR A 169 -14.41 -3.63 -20.01
N THR A 170 -14.33 -3.56 -21.34
CA THR A 170 -13.17 -3.03 -22.05
C THR A 170 -12.92 -1.56 -21.77
N GLU A 171 -14.00 -0.75 -21.70
CA GLU A 171 -13.91 0.67 -21.36
C GLU A 171 -13.50 0.88 -19.90
N ALA A 172 -14.02 0.06 -18.99
CA ALA A 172 -13.64 0.12 -17.57
C ALA A 172 -12.17 -0.22 -17.36
N ILE A 173 -11.66 -1.28 -18.02
CA ILE A 173 -10.25 -1.68 -17.97
C ILE A 173 -9.37 -0.58 -18.58
N ALA A 174 -9.72 -0.04 -19.74
CA ALA A 174 -8.97 1.04 -20.36
C ALA A 174 -8.92 2.28 -19.45
N ALA A 175 -10.05 2.66 -18.86
CA ALA A 175 -10.13 3.84 -17.98
C ALA A 175 -9.26 3.72 -16.72
N VAL A 176 -9.09 2.55 -16.12
CA VAL A 176 -8.18 2.36 -14.98
C VAL A 176 -6.72 2.30 -15.45
N LYS A 177 -6.42 1.67 -16.60
CA LYS A 177 -5.07 1.65 -17.18
C LYS A 177 -4.57 3.06 -17.53
N ASP A 178 -5.41 3.89 -18.13
CA ASP A 178 -5.08 5.30 -18.45
C ASP A 178 -4.75 6.13 -17.18
N ARG A 179 -5.17 5.66 -16.00
CA ARG A 179 -4.85 6.24 -14.70
C ARG A 179 -3.65 5.58 -13.99
N GLY A 180 -2.98 4.66 -14.67
CA GLY A 180 -1.79 3.98 -14.14
C GLY A 180 -2.09 2.79 -13.23
N PHE A 181 -3.32 2.27 -13.23
CA PHE A 181 -3.63 1.05 -12.47
C PHE A 181 -3.09 -0.19 -13.17
N ARG A 182 -2.45 -1.06 -12.41
CA ARG A 182 -2.17 -2.43 -12.82
C ARG A 182 -3.43 -3.27 -12.73
N VAL A 183 -3.80 -3.93 -13.81
CA VAL A 183 -5.04 -4.69 -13.92
C VAL A 183 -4.77 -6.19 -13.73
N LEU A 184 -5.38 -6.77 -12.70
CA LEU A 184 -5.21 -8.18 -12.32
C LEU A 184 -6.52 -8.95 -12.57
N ALA A 185 -6.50 -9.88 -13.52
CA ALA A 185 -7.63 -10.77 -13.79
C ALA A 185 -7.65 -11.91 -12.77
N MET A 186 -8.73 -12.00 -12.00
CA MET A 186 -8.88 -13.04 -10.99
C MET A 186 -9.45 -14.31 -11.57
N ALA A 187 -8.64 -15.37 -11.63
CA ALA A 187 -9.01 -16.65 -12.22
C ALA A 187 -8.48 -17.82 -11.37
N THR A 188 -9.26 -18.93 -11.28
CA THR A 188 -8.85 -20.13 -10.51
C THR A 188 -7.57 -20.78 -11.06
N GLY A 189 -7.36 -20.69 -12.38
CA GLY A 189 -6.15 -21.15 -13.09
C GLY A 189 -5.11 -20.06 -13.33
N GLY A 190 -5.16 -18.93 -12.59
CA GLY A 190 -4.21 -17.83 -12.75
C GLY A 190 -2.75 -18.26 -12.61
N ALA A 191 -1.88 -17.67 -13.43
CA ALA A 191 -0.46 -18.01 -13.44
C ALA A 191 0.21 -17.65 -12.12
N ASP A 192 -0.17 -16.50 -11.55
CA ASP A 192 0.43 -15.95 -10.34
C ASP A 192 -0.40 -16.22 -9.09
N ASP A 193 0.30 -16.30 -7.97
CA ASP A 193 -0.28 -16.42 -6.64
C ASP A 193 -0.51 -15.01 -6.06
N LEU A 194 -1.71 -14.72 -5.57
CA LEU A 194 -2.06 -13.43 -4.95
C LEU A 194 -1.04 -12.97 -3.91
N TYR A 195 -0.54 -13.91 -3.09
CA TYR A 195 0.40 -13.59 -2.03
C TYR A 195 1.83 -13.32 -2.51
N ARG A 196 2.11 -13.60 -3.80
CA ARG A 196 3.40 -13.33 -4.45
C ARG A 196 3.31 -12.26 -5.54
N SER A 197 2.09 -11.95 -6.00
CA SER A 197 1.86 -10.91 -7.00
C SER A 197 2.27 -9.54 -6.46
N ASP A 198 2.77 -8.68 -7.32
CA ASP A 198 3.02 -7.30 -6.98
C ASP A 198 1.69 -6.54 -6.89
N LEU A 199 1.38 -6.05 -5.68
CA LEU A 199 0.20 -5.23 -5.38
C LEU A 199 0.60 -3.79 -4.97
N SER A 200 1.83 -3.38 -5.28
CA SER A 200 2.29 -2.01 -5.06
C SER A 200 1.60 -1.03 -6.02
N GLY A 201 1.47 0.22 -5.61
CA GLY A 201 0.79 1.24 -6.40
C GLY A 201 -0.71 1.03 -6.60
N PRO A 202 -1.30 1.67 -7.64
CA PRO A 202 -2.71 1.53 -7.97
C PRO A 202 -3.03 0.16 -8.60
N VAL A 203 -4.02 -0.56 -8.05
CA VAL A 203 -4.40 -1.91 -8.51
C VAL A 203 -5.89 -1.99 -8.83
N ALA A 204 -6.24 -2.59 -9.98
CA ALA A 204 -7.61 -2.95 -10.31
C ALA A 204 -7.75 -4.48 -10.38
N PHE A 205 -8.63 -5.05 -9.54
CA PHE A 205 -8.96 -6.47 -9.59
C PHE A 205 -10.19 -6.69 -10.46
N VAL A 206 -10.11 -7.55 -11.47
CA VAL A 206 -11.24 -7.91 -12.33
C VAL A 206 -11.78 -9.27 -11.88
N PHE A 207 -13.03 -9.29 -11.38
CA PHE A 207 -13.73 -10.50 -10.94
C PHE A 207 -14.76 -10.88 -11.98
N GLY A 208 -14.76 -12.14 -12.38
CA GLY A 208 -15.66 -12.66 -13.39
C GLY A 208 -17.01 -13.16 -12.86
N ASN A 209 -17.87 -13.56 -13.78
CA ASN A 209 -19.17 -14.18 -13.50
C ASN A 209 -19.01 -15.44 -12.63
N GLU A 210 -19.97 -15.66 -11.71
CA GLU A 210 -19.93 -16.77 -10.75
C GLU A 210 -19.94 -18.16 -11.42
N ALA A 211 -20.54 -18.29 -12.61
CA ALA A 211 -20.68 -19.54 -13.31
C ALA A 211 -19.59 -19.79 -14.36
N HIS A 212 -19.13 -18.74 -15.01
CA HIS A 212 -18.27 -18.84 -16.21
C HIS A 212 -16.90 -18.20 -16.04
N GLY A 213 -16.67 -17.47 -14.94
CA GLY A 213 -15.44 -16.71 -14.72
C GLY A 213 -15.28 -15.52 -15.65
N LEU A 214 -14.05 -15.24 -16.04
CA LEU A 214 -13.70 -14.19 -17.00
C LEU A 214 -13.53 -14.81 -18.41
N PRO A 215 -14.12 -14.20 -19.45
CA PRO A 215 -13.86 -14.59 -20.83
C PRO A 215 -12.39 -14.33 -21.22
N ALA A 216 -11.89 -15.11 -22.19
CA ALA A 216 -10.48 -15.04 -22.60
C ALA A 216 -10.07 -13.66 -23.16
N ASP A 217 -10.96 -12.97 -23.83
CA ASP A 217 -10.77 -11.63 -24.36
C ASP A 217 -10.65 -10.59 -23.26
N VAL A 218 -11.41 -10.74 -22.16
CA VAL A 218 -11.27 -9.87 -20.97
C VAL A 218 -9.96 -10.16 -20.23
N VAL A 219 -9.60 -11.44 -20.08
CA VAL A 219 -8.32 -11.86 -19.48
C VAL A 219 -7.13 -11.29 -20.25
N ALA A 220 -7.20 -11.27 -21.58
CA ALA A 220 -6.14 -10.73 -22.44
C ALA A 220 -5.93 -9.21 -22.29
N LEU A 221 -6.87 -8.48 -21.69
CA LEU A 221 -6.74 -7.06 -21.41
C LEU A 221 -6.05 -6.77 -20.06
N ALA A 222 -5.94 -7.77 -19.19
CA ALA A 222 -5.26 -7.62 -17.91
C ALA A 222 -3.73 -7.67 -18.09
N ASP A 223 -3.03 -7.12 -17.12
CA ASP A 223 -1.57 -7.18 -17.09
C ASP A 223 -1.08 -8.53 -16.57
N ASP A 224 -1.82 -9.13 -15.62
CA ASP A 224 -1.54 -10.46 -15.08
C ASP A 224 -2.83 -11.24 -14.76
N THR A 225 -2.69 -12.56 -14.66
CA THR A 225 -3.74 -13.46 -14.18
C THR A 225 -3.37 -14.02 -12.81
N VAL A 226 -4.20 -13.73 -11.81
CA VAL A 226 -3.90 -14.03 -10.41
C VAL A 226 -4.93 -14.98 -9.83
N ARG A 227 -4.48 -15.94 -9.03
CA ARG A 227 -5.35 -16.85 -8.26
C ARG A 227 -5.20 -16.63 -6.76
N VAL A 228 -6.28 -16.87 -6.03
CA VAL A 228 -6.21 -17.06 -4.58
C VAL A 228 -5.82 -18.52 -4.32
N PRO A 229 -4.67 -18.81 -3.69
CA PRO A 229 -4.22 -20.17 -3.44
C PRO A 229 -5.22 -20.94 -2.57
N GLN A 230 -5.48 -22.18 -2.92
CA GLN A 230 -6.36 -23.08 -2.21
C GLN A 230 -5.61 -24.37 -1.86
N ALA A 231 -5.51 -24.67 -0.57
CA ALA A 231 -4.85 -25.89 -0.08
C ALA A 231 -5.81 -27.08 0.03
N GLY A 232 -7.12 -26.84 -0.07
CA GLY A 232 -8.18 -27.84 0.08
C GLY A 232 -8.62 -28.46 -1.24
N ARG A 233 -9.77 -29.15 -1.20
CA ARG A 233 -10.39 -29.80 -2.36
C ARG A 233 -11.42 -28.94 -3.09
N ALA A 234 -11.67 -27.73 -2.63
CA ALA A 234 -12.60 -26.80 -3.27
C ALA A 234 -12.00 -26.35 -4.61
N GLU A 235 -12.81 -26.34 -5.67
CA GLU A 235 -12.38 -25.91 -7.02
C GLU A 235 -12.34 -24.36 -7.17
N SER A 236 -13.17 -23.67 -6.36
CA SER A 236 -13.26 -22.21 -6.40
C SER A 236 -13.77 -21.65 -5.07
N LEU A 237 -13.56 -20.36 -4.85
CA LEU A 237 -14.18 -19.59 -3.78
C LEU A 237 -15.44 -18.89 -4.31
N ASN A 238 -16.40 -18.65 -3.41
CA ASN A 238 -17.45 -17.69 -3.71
C ASN A 238 -16.85 -16.34 -4.12
N LEU A 239 -17.46 -15.69 -5.11
CA LEU A 239 -16.95 -14.43 -5.69
C LEU A 239 -16.70 -13.36 -4.62
N ALA A 240 -17.65 -13.14 -3.72
CA ALA A 240 -17.49 -12.13 -2.66
C ALA A 240 -16.39 -12.51 -1.66
N ALA A 241 -16.21 -13.80 -1.37
CA ALA A 241 -15.11 -14.27 -0.53
C ALA A 241 -13.76 -14.04 -1.22
N ALA A 242 -13.64 -14.38 -2.50
CA ALA A 242 -12.42 -14.13 -3.28
C ALA A 242 -12.08 -12.62 -3.33
N ALA A 243 -13.08 -11.78 -3.63
CA ALA A 243 -12.90 -10.33 -3.65
C ALA A 243 -12.47 -9.79 -2.28
N THR A 244 -13.08 -10.26 -1.20
CA THR A 244 -12.68 -9.87 0.17
C THR A 244 -11.22 -10.21 0.45
N VAL A 245 -10.78 -11.43 0.11
CA VAL A 245 -9.38 -11.84 0.30
C VAL A 245 -8.42 -10.95 -0.48
N CYS A 246 -8.71 -10.65 -1.76
CA CYS A 246 -7.87 -9.80 -2.60
C CYS A 246 -7.77 -8.36 -2.05
N LEU A 247 -8.91 -7.77 -1.70
CA LEU A 247 -9.00 -6.41 -1.18
C LEU A 247 -8.25 -6.25 0.16
N PHE A 248 -8.42 -7.21 1.09
CA PHE A 248 -7.74 -7.16 2.37
C PHE A 248 -6.25 -7.53 2.28
N GLU A 249 -5.83 -8.38 1.33
CA GLU A 249 -4.41 -8.60 1.06
C GLU A 249 -3.74 -7.32 0.51
N TRP A 250 -4.39 -6.61 -0.44
CA TRP A 250 -3.94 -5.31 -0.91
C TRP A 250 -3.84 -4.30 0.25
N GLN A 251 -4.87 -4.16 1.07
CA GLN A 251 -4.87 -3.26 2.23
C GLN A 251 -3.75 -3.61 3.21
N ARG A 252 -3.56 -4.90 3.52
CA ARG A 252 -2.51 -5.37 4.43
C ARG A 252 -1.11 -4.95 3.97
N ARG A 253 -0.83 -5.03 2.65
CA ARG A 253 0.46 -4.59 2.09
C ARG A 253 0.62 -3.09 2.19
N ARG A 254 -0.39 -2.34 1.82
CA ARG A 254 -0.39 -0.87 1.91
C ARG A 254 -0.15 -0.37 3.35
N LEU A 255 -0.76 -1.01 4.34
CA LEU A 255 -0.53 -0.67 5.75
C LEU A 255 0.91 -0.95 6.17
N ARG A 256 1.50 -2.06 5.72
CA ARG A 256 2.92 -2.38 5.99
C ARG A 256 3.87 -1.39 5.32
N GLU A 257 3.59 -0.98 4.10
CA GLU A 257 4.35 0.05 3.39
C GLU A 257 4.29 1.40 4.14
N GLY A 258 3.10 1.80 4.61
CA GLY A 258 2.93 2.99 5.43
C GLY A 258 3.71 2.93 6.75
N GLU A 259 3.63 1.82 7.48
CA GLU A 259 4.40 1.60 8.72
C GLU A 259 5.92 1.59 8.46
N ALA A 260 6.37 0.99 7.36
CA ALA A 260 7.77 1.00 6.98
C ALA A 260 8.26 2.43 6.71
N LEU A 261 7.49 3.21 5.97
CA LEU A 261 7.81 4.61 5.67
C LEU A 261 7.84 5.48 6.93
N GLU A 262 6.88 5.33 7.84
CA GLU A 262 6.89 6.03 9.14
C GLU A 262 8.12 5.69 9.97
N ASN A 263 8.52 4.42 10.00
CA ASN A 263 9.72 3.97 10.71
C ASN A 263 11.00 4.55 10.08
N ILE A 264 11.08 4.59 8.75
CA ILE A 264 12.20 5.17 8.00
C ILE A 264 12.31 6.68 8.29
N ILE A 265 11.21 7.43 8.21
CA ILE A 265 11.17 8.85 8.50
C ILE A 265 11.57 9.12 9.96
N GLY A 266 11.06 8.31 10.89
CA GLY A 266 11.41 8.40 12.31
C GLY A 266 12.90 8.16 12.58
N ALA A 267 13.50 7.17 11.93
CA ALA A 267 14.93 6.87 11.98
C ALA A 267 15.75 8.03 11.39
N ALA A 268 15.41 8.50 10.19
CA ALA A 268 16.08 9.63 9.55
C ALA A 268 16.05 10.89 10.41
N ALA A 269 14.89 11.25 10.96
CA ALA A 269 14.74 12.43 11.82
C ALA A 269 15.60 12.35 13.07
N HIS A 270 15.75 11.15 13.66
CA HIS A 270 16.65 10.92 14.79
C HIS A 270 18.11 11.13 14.39
N ASP A 271 18.53 10.56 13.28
CA ASP A 271 19.93 10.55 12.85
C ASP A 271 20.40 11.91 12.32
N ILE A 272 19.51 12.70 11.72
CA ILE A 272 19.74 14.08 11.31
C ILE A 272 19.92 15.00 12.52
N ARG A 273 19.24 14.72 13.64
CA ARG A 273 19.30 15.59 14.84
C ARG A 273 20.69 15.66 15.45
N SER A 274 21.44 14.56 15.46
CA SER A 274 22.78 14.53 16.04
C SER A 274 23.78 15.43 15.30
N PRO A 275 24.03 15.28 14.00
CA PRO A 275 24.94 16.14 13.24
C PRO A 275 24.47 17.58 13.22
N LEU A 276 23.17 17.84 13.11
CA LEU A 276 22.61 19.20 13.16
C LEU A 276 22.91 19.88 14.50
N THR A 277 22.85 19.16 15.61
CA THR A 277 23.16 19.71 16.95
C THR A 277 24.65 20.00 17.09
N ALA A 278 25.51 19.13 16.56
CA ALA A 278 26.98 19.34 16.57
C ALA A 278 27.37 20.53 15.70
N MET A 279 26.84 20.62 14.47
CA MET A 279 27.07 21.78 13.59
C MET A 279 26.65 23.11 14.24
N LYS A 280 25.46 23.14 14.89
CA LYS A 280 25.00 24.32 15.64
C LYS A 280 25.92 24.64 16.80
N GLY A 281 26.42 23.64 17.52
CA GLY A 281 27.37 23.81 18.62
C GLY A 281 28.69 24.39 18.13
N PHE A 282 29.25 23.86 17.08
CA PHE A 282 30.50 24.38 16.47
C PHE A 282 30.29 25.79 15.90
N GLY A 283 29.21 26.03 15.17
CA GLY A 283 28.87 27.32 14.60
C GLY A 283 28.71 28.39 15.70
N TYR A 284 28.00 28.08 16.80
CA TYR A 284 27.82 28.96 17.92
C TYR A 284 29.16 29.25 18.64
N ALA A 285 29.99 28.23 18.83
CA ALA A 285 31.30 28.39 19.45
C ALA A 285 32.24 29.28 18.59
N LEU A 286 32.25 29.05 17.26
CA LEU A 286 32.99 29.91 16.34
C LEU A 286 32.48 31.37 16.36
N GLU A 287 31.16 31.59 16.37
CA GLU A 287 30.57 32.95 16.43
C GLU A 287 30.93 33.68 17.73
N LYS A 288 30.87 33.02 18.89
CA LYS A 288 31.02 33.66 20.21
C LYS A 288 32.46 33.72 20.73
N ARG A 289 33.35 32.85 20.23
CA ARG A 289 34.71 32.69 20.77
C ARG A 289 35.83 32.75 19.72
N TRP A 290 35.56 33.28 18.54
CA TRP A 290 36.51 33.34 17.43
C TRP A 290 37.86 33.87 17.82
N ASP A 291 37.91 35.05 18.52
CA ASP A 291 39.13 35.70 18.90
C ASP A 291 39.89 35.00 20.06
N MET A 292 39.23 34.07 20.75
CA MET A 292 39.80 33.31 21.87
C MET A 292 40.34 31.94 21.44
N MET A 293 40.17 31.55 20.16
CA MET A 293 40.57 30.25 19.63
C MET A 293 41.85 30.34 18.81
N THR A 294 42.65 29.25 18.85
CA THR A 294 43.79 29.10 17.93
C THR A 294 43.30 28.75 16.49
N GLU A 295 44.18 28.89 15.53
CA GLU A 295 43.86 28.50 14.14
C GLU A 295 43.51 27.01 14.03
N GLU A 296 44.23 26.15 14.76
CA GLU A 296 43.97 24.71 14.79
C GLU A 296 42.58 24.40 15.36
N GLN A 297 42.19 25.07 16.44
CA GLN A 297 40.86 24.90 17.06
C GLN A 297 39.74 25.33 16.10
N ARG A 298 39.92 26.42 15.37
CA ARG A 298 38.95 26.89 14.36
C ARG A 298 38.87 25.88 13.21
N ALA A 299 40.02 25.40 12.73
CA ALA A 299 40.08 24.41 11.64
C ALA A 299 39.34 23.12 12.01
N VAL A 300 39.54 22.58 13.22
CA VAL A 300 38.84 21.39 13.70
C VAL A 300 37.32 21.61 13.74
N MET A 301 36.85 22.76 14.24
CA MET A 301 35.41 23.06 14.26
C MET A 301 34.80 23.24 12.88
N LEU A 302 35.52 23.87 11.95
CA LEU A 302 35.08 24.02 10.57
C LEU A 302 35.05 22.67 9.85
N GLN A 303 36.05 21.81 10.05
CA GLN A 303 36.04 20.45 9.56
C GLN A 303 34.88 19.63 10.12
N GLY A 304 34.59 19.75 11.43
CA GLY A 304 33.44 19.11 12.07
C GLY A 304 32.09 19.54 11.44
N ILE A 305 31.93 20.83 11.13
CA ILE A 305 30.72 21.31 10.44
C ILE A 305 30.61 20.70 9.04
N VAL A 306 31.70 20.64 8.26
CA VAL A 306 31.68 20.05 6.92
C VAL A 306 31.39 18.55 7.00
N HIS A 307 32.06 17.84 7.90
CA HIS A 307 31.83 16.39 8.11
C HIS A 307 30.37 16.08 8.46
N ASP A 308 29.77 16.83 9.41
CA ASP A 308 28.39 16.63 9.82
C ASP A 308 27.40 17.02 8.70
N ALA A 309 27.73 18.02 7.85
CA ALA A 309 26.94 18.37 6.69
C ALA A 309 26.94 17.22 5.64
N ASP A 310 28.11 16.65 5.34
CA ASP A 310 28.26 15.51 4.41
C ASP A 310 27.49 14.26 4.93
N ARG A 311 27.52 14.05 6.25
CA ARG A 311 26.73 12.99 6.90
C ARG A 311 25.23 13.21 6.75
N MET A 312 24.75 14.45 6.92
CA MET A 312 23.34 14.77 6.67
C MET A 312 22.92 14.55 5.22
N ASP A 313 23.77 14.92 4.25
CA ASP A 313 23.51 14.67 2.83
C ASP A 313 23.40 13.16 2.54
N THR A 314 24.25 12.35 3.15
CA THR A 314 24.19 10.89 3.06
C THR A 314 22.86 10.32 3.60
N ILE A 315 22.43 10.77 4.80
CA ILE A 315 21.15 10.35 5.39
C ILE A 315 19.97 10.76 4.50
N LEU A 316 20.00 11.97 3.92
CA LEU A 316 18.95 12.44 3.02
C LEU A 316 18.87 11.58 1.73
N ARG A 317 19.99 11.20 1.14
CA ARG A 317 20.03 10.29 -0.01
C ARG A 317 19.47 8.92 0.35
N GLN A 318 19.90 8.36 1.48
CA GLN A 318 19.36 7.09 1.98
C GLN A 318 17.85 7.16 2.22
N LEU A 319 17.32 8.29 2.74
CA LEU A 319 15.88 8.48 2.92
C LEU A 319 15.12 8.49 1.59
N VAL A 320 15.66 9.18 0.57
CA VAL A 320 15.07 9.19 -0.78
C VAL A 320 15.08 7.79 -1.39
N ASP A 321 16.20 7.08 -1.29
CA ASP A 321 16.30 5.71 -1.81
C ASP A 321 15.39 4.73 -1.04
N ALA A 322 15.27 4.88 0.27
CA ALA A 322 14.34 4.08 1.07
C ALA A 322 12.88 4.31 0.66
N ALA A 323 12.49 5.57 0.40
CA ALA A 323 11.15 5.88 -0.11
C ALA A 323 10.90 5.25 -1.50
N ARG A 324 11.91 5.23 -2.38
CA ARG A 324 11.83 4.56 -3.69
C ARG A 324 11.72 3.05 -3.57
N VAL A 325 12.44 2.43 -2.63
CA VAL A 325 12.34 0.99 -2.32
C VAL A 325 10.93 0.65 -1.84
N VAL A 326 10.38 1.40 -0.89
CA VAL A 326 9.01 1.19 -0.38
C VAL A 326 7.97 1.35 -1.47
N GLY A 327 8.14 2.36 -2.35
CA GLY A 327 7.22 2.64 -3.44
C GLY A 327 7.40 1.75 -4.68
N GLY A 328 8.36 0.80 -4.68
CA GLY A 328 8.66 -0.04 -5.84
C GLY A 328 9.22 0.72 -7.06
N ASN A 329 9.69 1.95 -6.87
CA ASN A 329 10.13 2.86 -7.94
C ASN A 329 11.65 3.06 -7.97
N LEU A 330 12.41 2.07 -7.50
CA LEU A 330 13.87 2.13 -7.52
C LEU A 330 14.38 1.86 -8.95
N GLU A 331 14.94 2.89 -9.57
CA GLU A 331 15.57 2.78 -10.89
C GLU A 331 16.98 2.19 -10.74
N ILE A 332 17.34 1.24 -11.62
CA ILE A 332 18.62 0.54 -11.68
C ILE A 332 19.23 0.82 -13.06
N PHE A 333 20.48 1.28 -13.08
CA PHE A 333 21.23 1.61 -14.28
C PHE A 333 22.51 0.75 -14.38
N PRO A 334 22.41 -0.50 -14.87
CA PRO A 334 23.55 -1.40 -14.93
C PRO A 334 24.58 -0.94 -15.96
N GLU A 335 25.86 -1.05 -15.61
CA GLU A 335 26.98 -0.88 -16.52
C GLU A 335 28.10 -1.89 -16.19
N GLN A 336 29.12 -1.96 -17.03
CA GLN A 336 30.25 -2.84 -16.81
C GLN A 336 31.13 -2.29 -15.70
N VAL A 337 31.31 -3.04 -14.60
CA VAL A 337 32.00 -2.62 -13.37
C VAL A 337 33.09 -3.63 -13.02
N ASP A 338 34.30 -3.16 -12.79
CA ASP A 338 35.32 -3.89 -12.07
C ASP A 338 35.07 -3.72 -10.56
N VAL A 339 34.67 -4.82 -9.90
CA VAL A 339 34.27 -4.80 -8.49
C VAL A 339 35.45 -4.47 -7.58
N ALA A 340 36.66 -4.94 -7.93
CA ALA A 340 37.87 -4.67 -7.15
C ALA A 340 38.23 -3.17 -7.20
N GLU A 341 38.17 -2.55 -8.39
CA GLU A 341 38.41 -1.12 -8.57
C GLU A 341 37.41 -0.29 -7.77
N LEU A 342 36.12 -0.64 -7.83
CA LEU A 342 35.07 0.04 -7.07
C LEU A 342 35.29 -0.05 -5.56
N VAL A 343 35.62 -1.23 -5.03
CA VAL A 343 35.88 -1.42 -3.59
C VAL A 343 37.11 -0.67 -3.14
N LEU A 344 38.20 -0.71 -3.94
CA LEU A 344 39.40 0.05 -3.64
C LEU A 344 39.16 1.55 -3.63
N ALA A 345 38.35 2.07 -4.55
CA ALA A 345 37.96 3.49 -4.57
C ALA A 345 37.13 3.87 -3.33
N VAL A 346 36.25 2.98 -2.87
CA VAL A 346 35.51 3.15 -1.61
C VAL A 346 36.48 3.18 -0.43
N ALA A 347 37.39 2.22 -0.33
CA ALA A 347 38.38 2.12 0.73
C ALA A 347 39.28 3.38 0.81
N GLU A 348 39.72 3.90 -0.33
CA GLU A 348 40.55 5.11 -0.38
C GLU A 348 39.79 6.35 0.14
N ASN A 349 38.50 6.45 -0.17
CA ASN A 349 37.68 7.53 0.36
C ASN A 349 37.50 7.43 1.89
N GLN A 350 37.35 6.24 2.44
CA GLN A 350 37.22 6.01 3.90
C GLN A 350 38.52 6.30 4.65
N ARG A 351 39.69 6.11 4.05
CA ARG A 351 41.00 6.43 4.66
C ARG A 351 41.19 7.91 4.99
N ARG A 352 40.34 8.79 4.47
CA ARG A 352 40.37 10.24 4.81
C ARG A 352 39.90 10.52 6.24
N ASP A 353 39.14 9.60 6.82
CA ASP A 353 38.75 9.62 8.23
C ASP A 353 39.77 8.79 9.05
N PRO A 354 40.58 9.42 9.93
CA PRO A 354 41.60 8.71 10.72
C PRO A 354 40.99 7.68 11.70
N ASP A 355 39.74 7.83 12.08
CA ASP A 355 39.04 6.96 13.03
C ASP A 355 38.34 5.81 12.34
N HIS A 356 38.30 5.80 10.99
CA HIS A 356 37.69 4.71 10.23
C HIS A 356 38.61 3.48 10.20
N PRO A 357 38.10 2.26 10.46
CA PRO A 357 38.88 1.05 10.36
C PRO A 357 39.50 0.85 8.97
N ALA A 358 40.67 0.25 8.91
CA ALA A 358 41.27 -0.13 7.66
C ALA A 358 40.33 -1.07 6.88
N VAL A 359 40.24 -0.86 5.58
CA VAL A 359 39.46 -1.71 4.67
C VAL A 359 40.42 -2.62 3.92
N GLU A 360 40.24 -3.92 4.08
CA GLU A 360 40.98 -4.96 3.39
C GLU A 360 40.12 -5.60 2.30
N TRP A 361 40.67 -5.74 1.10
CA TRP A 361 40.05 -6.44 0.01
C TRP A 361 40.58 -7.85 -0.10
N SER A 362 39.70 -8.83 -0.14
CA SER A 362 40.02 -10.24 -0.37
C SER A 362 38.98 -10.83 -1.32
N GLY A 363 39.21 -10.72 -2.60
CA GLY A 363 38.28 -11.24 -3.60
C GLY A 363 38.94 -11.42 -4.96
N GLU A 364 38.22 -12.09 -5.85
CA GLU A 364 38.63 -12.20 -7.25
C GLU A 364 38.38 -10.88 -7.98
N THR A 365 39.25 -10.56 -8.93
CA THR A 365 38.97 -9.43 -9.84
C THR A 365 37.89 -9.87 -10.82
N VAL A 366 36.66 -9.45 -10.57
CA VAL A 366 35.49 -9.78 -11.38
C VAL A 366 34.96 -8.53 -12.02
N THR A 367 34.74 -8.61 -13.35
CA THR A 367 34.05 -7.56 -14.11
C THR A 367 32.63 -8.04 -14.40
N VAL A 368 31.63 -7.31 -13.93
CA VAL A 368 30.21 -7.68 -13.98
C VAL A 368 29.36 -6.53 -14.49
N PHE A 369 28.15 -6.85 -14.96
CA PHE A 369 27.19 -5.83 -15.41
C PHE A 369 26.18 -5.56 -14.28
N VAL A 370 26.40 -4.48 -13.52
CA VAL A 370 25.62 -4.07 -12.35
C VAL A 370 25.56 -2.54 -12.26
N ASP A 371 24.65 -2.01 -11.47
CA ASP A 371 24.62 -0.56 -11.18
C ASP A 371 25.70 -0.21 -10.14
N PRO A 372 26.75 0.55 -10.53
CA PRO A 372 27.88 0.85 -9.64
C PRO A 372 27.49 1.76 -8.48
N ALA A 373 26.52 2.66 -8.68
CA ALA A 373 26.05 3.55 -7.61
C ALA A 373 25.30 2.77 -6.54
N ARG A 374 24.48 1.80 -6.94
CA ARG A 374 23.75 0.92 -6.03
C ARG A 374 24.67 -0.08 -5.32
N LEU A 375 25.61 -0.67 -6.03
CA LEU A 375 26.62 -1.55 -5.44
C LEU A 375 27.47 -0.79 -4.41
N LYS A 376 27.93 0.40 -4.74
CA LYS A 376 28.65 1.28 -3.82
C LYS A 376 27.83 1.60 -2.56
N THR A 377 26.55 1.98 -2.75
CA THR A 377 25.63 2.29 -1.62
C THR A 377 25.48 1.09 -0.70
N THR A 378 25.33 -0.12 -1.25
CA THR A 378 25.23 -1.37 -0.49
C THR A 378 26.48 -1.65 0.34
N ILE A 379 27.67 -1.54 -0.27
CA ILE A 379 28.95 -1.76 0.42
C ILE A 379 29.14 -0.73 1.55
N LEU A 380 28.88 0.54 1.29
CA LEU A 380 28.99 1.60 2.29
C LEU A 380 28.02 1.40 3.46
N ALA A 381 26.79 0.97 3.19
CA ALA A 381 25.80 0.68 4.23
C ALA A 381 26.27 -0.48 5.15
N PHE A 382 26.88 -1.51 4.57
CA PHE A 382 27.44 -2.62 5.34
C PHE A 382 28.62 -2.17 6.20
N MET A 383 29.55 -1.39 5.63
CA MET A 383 30.68 -0.83 6.35
C MET A 383 30.25 0.05 7.52
N GLU A 384 29.31 0.98 7.30
CA GLU A 384 28.82 1.89 8.32
C GLU A 384 28.31 1.14 9.57
N VAL A 385 27.50 0.10 9.36
CA VAL A 385 26.96 -0.68 10.48
C VAL A 385 28.05 -1.51 11.18
N LEU A 386 28.99 -2.04 10.43
CA LEU A 386 30.12 -2.80 10.99
C LEU A 386 31.10 -1.93 11.78
N VAL A 387 31.23 -0.65 11.44
CA VAL A 387 31.99 0.32 12.26
C VAL A 387 31.33 0.51 13.62
N TRP A 388 30.01 0.55 13.67
CA TRP A 388 29.25 0.74 14.91
C TRP A 388 29.18 -0.50 15.82
N TRP A 389 29.03 -1.69 15.22
CA TRP A 389 28.75 -2.93 15.95
C TRP A 389 29.94 -3.89 16.02
N GLY A 390 30.97 -3.68 15.20
CA GLY A 390 32.19 -4.44 15.22
C GLY A 390 33.11 -4.08 16.40
N ARG A 391 34.00 -5.02 16.76
CA ARG A 391 35.09 -4.76 17.69
C ARG A 391 36.29 -4.13 16.96
N GLU A 392 37.43 -4.04 17.60
CA GLU A 392 38.66 -3.58 16.98
C GLU A 392 39.05 -4.49 15.80
N GLY A 393 39.72 -3.95 14.79
CA GLY A 393 40.20 -4.67 13.61
C GLY A 393 39.71 -4.04 12.29
N SER A 394 40.25 -4.57 11.19
CA SER A 394 39.93 -4.14 9.82
C SER A 394 38.55 -4.64 9.38
N LEU A 395 37.96 -3.91 8.43
CA LEU A 395 36.82 -4.36 7.65
C LEU A 395 37.31 -5.22 6.49
N LEU A 396 36.85 -6.45 6.39
CA LEU A 396 37.15 -7.34 5.27
C LEU A 396 36.00 -7.29 4.26
N VAL A 397 36.32 -6.91 3.01
CA VAL A 397 35.38 -6.92 1.89
C VAL A 397 35.80 -8.05 0.95
N GLU A 398 34.85 -8.93 0.66
CA GLU A 398 35.01 -10.07 -0.23
C GLU A 398 33.99 -10.01 -1.34
N ALA A 399 34.38 -10.41 -2.55
CA ALA A 399 33.40 -10.64 -3.61
C ALA A 399 33.78 -11.86 -4.43
N SER A 400 32.76 -12.61 -4.84
CA SER A 400 32.86 -13.78 -5.71
C SER A 400 31.72 -13.77 -6.72
N LEU A 401 31.94 -14.43 -7.85
CA LEU A 401 30.88 -14.68 -8.82
C LEU A 401 30.44 -16.15 -8.68
N GLU A 402 29.20 -16.36 -8.29
CA GLU A 402 28.60 -17.68 -8.12
C GLU A 402 27.44 -17.82 -9.12
N ASP A 403 27.58 -18.68 -10.10
CA ASP A 403 26.65 -18.85 -11.23
C ASP A 403 26.38 -17.52 -11.95
N THR A 404 25.21 -16.93 -11.72
CA THR A 404 24.75 -15.67 -12.30
C THR A 404 24.59 -14.56 -11.26
N PHE A 405 25.17 -14.72 -10.07
CA PHE A 405 25.09 -13.76 -8.98
C PHE A 405 26.48 -13.25 -8.58
N LEU A 406 26.59 -11.93 -8.46
CA LEU A 406 27.69 -11.33 -7.72
C LEU A 406 27.37 -11.44 -6.23
N HIS A 407 28.17 -12.17 -5.50
CA HIS A 407 28.11 -12.25 -4.05
C HIS A 407 29.11 -11.28 -3.44
N VAL A 408 28.65 -10.34 -2.64
CA VAL A 408 29.49 -9.39 -1.89
C VAL A 408 29.27 -9.62 -0.40
N ARG A 409 30.39 -9.75 0.33
CA ARG A 409 30.39 -9.91 1.77
C ARG A 409 31.26 -8.84 2.40
N VAL A 410 30.76 -8.16 3.43
CA VAL A 410 31.54 -7.24 4.26
C VAL A 410 31.49 -7.75 5.70
N SER A 411 32.63 -7.95 6.34
CA SER A 411 32.67 -8.53 7.67
C SER A 411 33.70 -7.84 8.58
N ARG A 412 33.45 -7.93 9.88
CA ARG A 412 34.35 -7.46 10.95
C ARG A 412 34.22 -8.36 12.18
N ASP A 413 35.22 -8.39 13.08
CA ASP A 413 35.11 -9.12 14.31
C ASP A 413 33.87 -8.70 15.12
N ALA A 414 33.11 -9.69 15.58
CA ALA A 414 31.78 -9.45 16.14
C ALA A 414 31.87 -8.96 17.59
N SER A 415 30.89 -8.14 17.96
CA SER A 415 30.44 -7.99 19.33
C SER A 415 29.56 -9.20 19.72
N ASP A 416 28.92 -9.16 20.91
CA ASP A 416 28.07 -10.24 21.43
C ASP A 416 26.68 -10.33 20.72
N LEU A 417 26.64 -10.11 19.41
CA LEU A 417 25.43 -10.22 18.58
C LEU A 417 25.22 -11.67 18.11
N THR A 418 23.96 -12.03 17.95
CA THR A 418 23.53 -13.28 17.30
C THR A 418 23.21 -13.04 15.81
N THR A 419 23.08 -14.11 15.03
CA THR A 419 22.62 -14.02 13.63
C THR A 419 21.21 -13.41 13.53
N GLU A 420 20.32 -13.69 14.50
CA GLU A 420 18.98 -13.08 14.56
C GLU A 420 19.07 -11.55 14.80
N ASP A 421 20.01 -11.12 15.65
CA ASP A 421 20.27 -9.69 15.83
C ASP A 421 20.77 -9.05 14.53
N ALA A 422 21.75 -9.68 13.86
CA ALA A 422 22.30 -9.20 12.58
C ALA A 422 21.22 -9.05 11.51
N GLU A 423 20.35 -10.06 11.38
CA GLU A 423 19.23 -10.03 10.44
C GLU A 423 18.21 -8.93 10.79
N SER A 424 17.95 -8.71 12.07
CA SER A 424 17.05 -7.66 12.56
C SER A 424 17.54 -6.24 12.23
N LEU A 425 18.84 -6.06 11.92
CA LEU A 425 19.42 -4.75 11.57
C LEU A 425 18.93 -4.21 10.21
N PHE A 426 18.41 -5.05 9.35
CA PHE A 426 17.81 -4.64 8.06
C PHE A 426 16.41 -4.02 8.20
N ILE A 427 15.79 -4.14 9.37
CA ILE A 427 14.45 -3.60 9.60
C ILE A 427 14.58 -2.21 10.23
N PRO A 428 14.07 -1.12 9.61
CA PRO A 428 14.05 0.19 10.24
C PRO A 428 13.27 0.13 11.55
N ARG A 429 13.89 0.51 12.67
CA ARG A 429 13.24 0.49 13.99
C ARG A 429 12.79 1.88 14.40
N ARG A 430 11.73 1.95 15.21
CA ARG A 430 11.27 3.21 15.82
C ARG A 430 12.37 3.82 16.69
N PRO A 431 12.44 5.18 16.79
CA PRO A 431 13.39 5.87 17.65
C PRO A 431 13.31 5.36 19.10
N GLY A 432 14.45 5.14 19.74
CA GLY A 432 14.55 4.65 21.13
C GLY A 432 14.89 3.16 21.30
N GLN A 433 14.95 2.37 20.23
CA GLN A 433 15.35 0.95 20.28
C GLN A 433 16.80 0.72 19.82
N GLY A 434 17.78 1.37 20.44
CA GLY A 434 19.23 1.11 20.37
C GLY A 434 19.92 1.23 19.00
N GLY A 435 20.95 2.06 18.93
CA GLY A 435 22.14 2.06 18.08
C GLY A 435 22.01 2.22 16.56
N GLY A 436 22.34 3.41 16.04
CA GLY A 436 22.67 3.68 14.62
C GLY A 436 21.50 3.73 13.65
N SER A 437 21.62 4.57 12.60
CA SER A 437 20.69 4.53 11.48
C SER A 437 20.77 3.20 10.74
N LYS A 438 19.62 2.56 10.53
CA LYS A 438 19.50 1.29 9.82
C LYS A 438 18.87 1.47 8.44
N ILE A 439 18.72 2.73 8.01
CA ILE A 439 18.15 3.06 6.69
C ILE A 439 19.05 2.51 5.59
N GLY A 440 20.37 2.60 5.76
CA GLY A 440 21.34 2.09 4.80
C GLY A 440 21.19 0.59 4.52
N LEU A 441 21.06 -0.24 5.57
CA LEU A 441 20.83 -1.69 5.42
C LEU A 441 19.48 -2.00 4.77
N PHE A 442 18.43 -1.28 5.15
CA PHE A 442 17.12 -1.42 4.51
C PHE A 442 17.19 -1.11 3.01
N VAL A 443 17.87 -0.03 2.64
CA VAL A 443 18.11 0.32 1.22
C VAL A 443 18.94 -0.76 0.54
N ALA A 444 20.02 -1.23 1.15
CA ALA A 444 20.86 -2.29 0.59
C ALA A 444 20.07 -3.57 0.27
N ARG A 445 19.18 -3.99 1.19
CA ARG A 445 18.28 -5.13 0.96
C ARG A 445 17.30 -4.84 -0.17
N GLY A 446 16.65 -3.69 -0.16
CA GLY A 446 15.71 -3.30 -1.22
C GLY A 446 16.37 -3.19 -2.60
N VAL A 447 17.61 -2.74 -2.67
CA VAL A 447 18.43 -2.72 -3.89
C VAL A 447 18.67 -4.14 -4.42
N ALA A 448 19.05 -5.07 -3.57
CA ALA A 448 19.27 -6.48 -3.97
C ALA A 448 17.95 -7.13 -4.42
N GLU A 449 16.89 -7.02 -3.62
CA GLU A 449 15.58 -7.64 -3.88
C GLU A 449 14.91 -7.08 -5.14
N SER A 450 15.04 -5.77 -5.42
CA SER A 450 14.48 -5.15 -6.63
C SER A 450 15.10 -5.67 -7.93
N GLN A 451 16.28 -6.29 -7.84
CA GLN A 451 16.98 -6.92 -8.96
C GLN A 451 16.79 -8.45 -9.00
N GLY A 452 16.00 -9.03 -8.08
CA GLY A 452 15.81 -10.48 -7.96
C GLY A 452 16.91 -11.19 -7.14
N GLY A 453 17.73 -10.43 -6.42
CA GLY A 453 18.73 -10.92 -5.47
C GLY A 453 18.23 -10.92 -4.03
N ARG A 454 19.17 -10.93 -3.07
CA ARG A 454 18.87 -10.84 -1.63
C ARG A 454 20.03 -10.22 -0.85
N ALA A 455 19.74 -9.69 0.36
CA ALA A 455 20.76 -9.29 1.31
C ALA A 455 20.38 -9.74 2.72
N TRP A 456 21.40 -10.21 3.50
CA TRP A 456 21.19 -10.73 4.85
C TRP A 456 22.40 -10.47 5.74
N GLY A 457 22.20 -10.68 7.05
CA GLY A 457 23.26 -10.59 8.06
C GLY A 457 23.46 -11.92 8.77
N GLU A 458 24.69 -12.25 9.11
CA GLU A 458 25.03 -13.42 9.90
C GLU A 458 26.16 -13.14 10.91
N VAL A 459 26.23 -13.99 11.94
CA VAL A 459 27.37 -14.04 12.85
C VAL A 459 27.91 -15.47 12.81
N ALA A 460 29.13 -15.61 12.27
CA ALA A 460 29.81 -16.88 12.15
C ALA A 460 31.28 -16.70 12.50
N ASP A 461 31.88 -17.71 13.18
CA ASP A 461 33.29 -17.75 13.55
C ASP A 461 33.82 -16.50 14.30
N GLY A 462 32.95 -15.89 15.12
CA GLY A 462 33.27 -14.66 15.86
C GLY A 462 33.27 -13.39 15.01
N ARG A 463 32.74 -13.43 13.79
CA ARG A 463 32.60 -12.28 12.88
C ARG A 463 31.15 -11.96 12.58
N LEU A 464 30.81 -10.67 12.60
CA LEU A 464 29.58 -10.13 12.04
C LEU A 464 29.80 -9.86 10.55
N ALA A 465 28.92 -10.39 9.70
CA ALA A 465 29.00 -10.23 8.26
C ALA A 465 27.65 -9.80 7.69
N PHE A 466 27.69 -8.94 6.68
CA PHE A 466 26.55 -8.62 5.83
C PHE A 466 26.85 -9.06 4.40
N HIS A 467 25.85 -9.64 3.77
CA HIS A 467 25.94 -10.25 2.46
C HIS A 467 24.93 -9.62 1.51
N ALA A 468 25.29 -9.51 0.24
CA ALA A 468 24.38 -9.22 -0.86
C ALA A 468 24.65 -10.15 -2.03
N GLU A 469 23.62 -10.77 -2.58
CA GLU A 469 23.61 -11.46 -3.87
C GLU A 469 22.86 -10.60 -4.87
N ILE A 470 23.54 -10.22 -5.94
CA ILE A 470 22.99 -9.34 -6.98
C ILE A 470 23.11 -10.09 -8.31
N PRO A 471 22.01 -10.30 -9.08
CA PRO A 471 22.08 -10.92 -10.39
C PRO A 471 23.00 -10.14 -11.32
N VAL A 472 23.84 -10.84 -12.09
CA VAL A 472 24.75 -10.26 -13.07
C VAL A 472 24.44 -10.83 -14.45
N GLY A 473 24.33 -9.96 -15.44
CA GLY A 473 24.12 -10.36 -16.83
C GLY A 473 22.63 -10.31 -17.22
N PHE A 474 22.20 -9.16 -17.67
CA PHE A 474 21.03 -8.96 -18.53
C PHE A 474 21.48 -8.33 -19.84
#